data_f7a88072eca8008848ff38770af3d2a3
#
_entry.id   f7a88072eca8008848ff38770af3d2a3
#
_cell.length_a   1.000
_cell.length_b   1.000
_cell.length_c   1.000
_cell.angle_alpha   90.00
_cell.angle_beta   90.00
_cell.angle_gamma   90.00
#
_symmetry.space_group_name_H-M   'P 1'
#
loop_
_entity.id
_entity.type
_entity.pdbx_description
1 polymer ?
#
loop_
_entity_poly.entity_id
_entity_poly.type
_entity_poly.pdbx_seq_one_letter_code
_entity_poly.pdbx_strand_id
1 'polypeptide(L)'
;MQTFLPTKNFRTSARILDYRRLGKQRVEGLQLINSLSPDYDKKGWLSHPARLMWVGYENALKHYTNVMIEEWVARGYNNTMQLYDIEGPIVYPQWLGYPELHKSHRMNLLRKDYDYYKQHFDGDAQTDLTTIEEYPYYWPEEKE
;
A
#
# COMPACT_ATOMS: atom_id res chain seq x y z
N MET A 1 0.54 8.13 6.36
CA MET A 1 1.26 7.21 5.48
C MET A 1 0.65 5.83 5.53
N GLN A 2 0.58 5.17 4.41
CA GLN A 2 0.11 3.79 4.32
C GLN A 2 0.52 3.18 2.99
N THR A 3 0.40 1.86 2.90
CA THR A 3 0.56 1.13 1.65
C THR A 3 -0.82 0.67 1.18
N PHE A 4 -1.27 1.18 0.05
CA PHE A 4 -2.59 0.84 -0.47
C PHE A 4 -2.57 -0.53 -1.14
N LEU A 5 -3.39 -1.43 -0.63
CA LEU A 5 -3.60 -2.77 -1.17
C LEU A 5 -5.10 -3.05 -1.29
N PRO A 6 -5.77 -2.45 -2.30
CA PRO A 6 -7.19 -2.76 -2.52
C PRO A 6 -7.42 -4.22 -2.89
N THR A 7 -6.39 -4.92 -3.36
CA THR A 7 -6.40 -6.36 -3.60
C THR A 7 -5.14 -6.97 -3.00
N LYS A 8 -5.12 -8.29 -2.87
CA LYS A 8 -3.92 -9.00 -2.41
C LYS A 8 -2.81 -9.06 -3.46
N ASN A 9 -3.12 -8.76 -4.70
CA ASN A 9 -2.15 -8.78 -5.80
C ASN A 9 -1.55 -7.38 -5.96
N PHE A 10 -0.22 -7.28 -5.82
CA PHE A 10 0.47 -6.00 -5.88
C PHE A 10 0.29 -5.30 -7.23
N ARG A 11 0.43 -6.06 -8.31
CA ARG A 11 0.31 -5.50 -9.68
C ARG A 11 -1.10 -4.99 -9.95
N THR A 12 -2.11 -5.77 -9.58
CA THR A 12 -3.51 -5.36 -9.73
C THR A 12 -3.79 -4.12 -8.90
N SER A 13 -3.31 -4.09 -7.66
CA SER A 13 -3.46 -2.91 -6.80
C SER A 13 -2.83 -1.66 -7.42
N ALA A 14 -1.61 -1.80 -7.98
CA ALA A 14 -0.95 -0.69 -8.64
C ALA A 14 -1.74 -0.16 -9.83
N ARG A 15 -2.29 -1.06 -10.64
CA ARG A 15 -3.09 -0.69 -11.81
C ARG A 15 -4.36 0.05 -11.47
N ILE A 16 -4.95 -0.25 -10.31
CA ILE A 16 -6.18 0.37 -9.84
C ILE A 16 -5.93 1.79 -9.35
N LEU A 17 -4.79 2.08 -8.75
CA LEU A 17 -4.51 3.36 -8.13
C LEU A 17 -4.52 4.51 -9.14
N ASP A 18 -5.15 5.63 -8.76
CA ASP A 18 -5.05 6.87 -9.51
C ASP A 18 -3.60 7.38 -9.50
N TYR A 19 -3.26 8.27 -10.45
CA TYR A 19 -1.87 8.67 -10.64
C TYR A 19 -1.26 9.35 -9.42
N ARG A 20 -2.05 10.12 -8.67
CA ARG A 20 -1.56 10.83 -7.48
C ARG A 20 -1.15 9.86 -6.38
N ARG A 21 -2.01 8.88 -6.10
CA ARG A 21 -1.72 7.90 -5.06
C ARG A 21 -0.66 6.92 -5.50
N LEU A 22 -0.66 6.55 -6.76
CA LEU A 22 0.40 5.71 -7.31
C LEU A 22 1.78 6.38 -7.16
N GLY A 23 1.88 7.67 -7.54
CA GLY A 23 3.11 8.43 -7.41
C GLY A 23 3.58 8.50 -5.95
N LYS A 24 2.65 8.74 -5.03
CA LYS A 24 2.96 8.78 -3.60
C LYS A 24 3.42 7.44 -3.07
N GLN A 25 2.81 6.34 -3.54
CA GLN A 25 3.17 5.00 -3.06
C GLN A 25 4.63 4.64 -3.35
N ARG A 26 5.20 5.12 -4.46
CA ARG A 26 6.62 4.94 -4.73
C ARG A 26 7.47 5.56 -3.62
N VAL A 27 7.13 6.78 -3.23
CA VAL A 27 7.88 7.53 -2.23
C VAL A 27 7.64 6.97 -0.82
N GLU A 28 6.39 6.67 -0.49
CA GLU A 28 6.05 6.08 0.81
C GLU A 28 6.69 4.71 0.99
N GLY A 29 6.74 3.90 -0.06
CA GLY A 29 7.46 2.62 -0.02
C GLY A 29 8.93 2.81 0.29
N LEU A 30 9.58 3.76 -0.37
CA LEU A 30 10.97 4.10 -0.09
C LEU A 30 11.17 4.50 1.38
N GLN A 31 10.31 5.38 1.88
CA GLN A 31 10.39 5.85 3.25
C GLN A 31 10.22 4.71 4.26
N LEU A 32 9.26 3.81 4.00
CA LEU A 32 9.03 2.66 4.87
C LEU A 32 10.21 1.68 4.85
N ILE A 33 10.77 1.41 3.68
CA ILE A 33 11.96 0.54 3.56
C ILE A 33 13.12 1.14 4.36
N ASN A 34 13.35 2.44 4.21
CA ASN A 34 14.40 3.12 4.98
C ASN A 34 14.16 3.00 6.49
N SER A 35 12.90 3.06 6.92
CA SER A 35 12.56 2.96 8.34
C SER A 35 12.83 1.57 8.92
N LEU A 36 12.95 0.55 8.09
CA LEU A 36 13.26 -0.81 8.53
C LEU A 36 14.76 -1.05 8.68
N SER A 37 15.59 -0.11 8.27
CA SER A 37 17.05 -0.20 8.44
C SER A 37 17.41 -0.07 9.92
N PRO A 38 18.41 -0.85 10.41
CA PRO A 38 18.89 -0.73 11.78
C PRO A 38 19.45 0.67 12.11
N ASP A 39 19.87 1.41 11.09
CA ASP A 39 20.48 2.75 11.25
C ASP A 39 19.42 3.86 11.28
N TYR A 40 18.14 3.52 11.17
CA TYR A 40 17.07 4.51 11.15
C TYR A 40 16.90 5.12 12.54
N ASP A 41 17.00 6.46 12.64
CA ASP A 41 17.01 7.18 13.91
C ASP A 41 15.79 8.06 14.18
N LYS A 42 14.84 8.15 13.24
CA LYS A 42 13.64 8.98 13.39
C LYS A 42 12.59 8.28 14.24
N LYS A 43 12.72 8.39 15.55
CA LYS A 43 11.92 7.62 16.51
C LYS A 43 10.41 7.76 16.38
N GLY A 44 9.90 8.88 15.90
CA GLY A 44 8.46 9.10 15.74
C GLY A 44 7.79 8.15 14.75
N TRP A 45 8.57 7.53 13.88
CA TRP A 45 8.07 6.60 12.88
C TRP A 45 8.04 5.16 13.35
N LEU A 46 8.81 4.81 14.38
CA LEU A 46 9.04 3.41 14.76
C LEU A 46 7.78 2.70 15.21
N SER A 47 6.81 3.41 15.76
CA SER A 47 5.55 2.83 16.23
C SER A 47 4.38 3.01 15.26
N HIS A 48 4.62 3.58 14.08
CA HIS A 48 3.53 3.81 13.13
C HIS A 48 2.99 2.48 12.57
N PRO A 49 1.66 2.27 12.58
CA PRO A 49 1.09 1.00 12.11
C PRO A 49 1.47 0.62 10.68
N ALA A 50 1.61 1.60 9.79
CA ALA A 50 2.02 1.34 8.41
C ALA A 50 3.42 0.75 8.32
N ARG A 51 4.28 1.05 9.28
CA ARG A 51 5.61 0.45 9.39
C ARG A 51 5.56 -0.92 10.05
N LEU A 52 4.84 -1.01 11.16
CA LEU A 52 4.80 -2.23 11.96
C LEU A 52 4.28 -3.43 11.16
N MET A 53 3.31 -3.22 10.29
CA MET A 53 2.76 -4.30 9.48
C MET A 53 3.78 -4.93 8.52
N TRP A 54 4.83 -4.19 8.17
CA TRP A 54 5.87 -4.68 7.25
C TRP A 54 7.12 -5.20 7.95
N VAL A 55 7.23 -5.05 9.27
CA VAL A 55 8.39 -5.56 10.02
C VAL A 55 8.52 -7.07 9.80
N GLY A 56 9.70 -7.51 9.36
CA GLY A 56 9.95 -8.91 9.03
C GLY A 56 9.62 -9.27 7.58
N TYR A 57 9.11 -8.32 6.79
CA TYR A 57 8.70 -8.56 5.40
C TYR A 57 9.37 -7.57 4.43
N GLU A 58 10.62 -7.27 4.67
CA GLU A 58 11.34 -6.24 3.91
C GLU A 58 11.36 -6.53 2.40
N ASN A 59 11.63 -7.78 2.00
CA ASN A 59 11.67 -8.13 0.58
C ASN A 59 10.30 -7.98 -0.08
N ALA A 60 9.23 -8.31 0.62
CA ALA A 60 7.87 -8.10 0.10
C ALA A 60 7.58 -6.61 -0.08
N LEU A 61 8.02 -5.77 0.86
CA LEU A 61 7.85 -4.32 0.75
C LEU A 61 8.66 -3.73 -0.41
N LYS A 62 9.88 -4.23 -0.62
CA LYS A 62 10.69 -3.85 -1.79
C LYS A 62 9.98 -4.24 -3.09
N HIS A 63 9.41 -5.43 -3.12
CA HIS A 63 8.64 -5.89 -4.28
C HIS A 63 7.42 -5.00 -4.53
N TYR A 64 6.67 -4.68 -3.48
CA TYR A 64 5.54 -3.76 -3.56
C TYR A 64 5.98 -2.41 -4.16
N THR A 65 7.06 -1.85 -3.65
CA THR A 65 7.57 -0.56 -4.12
C THR A 65 8.02 -0.63 -5.57
N ASN A 66 8.71 -1.70 -5.95
CA ASN A 66 9.11 -1.92 -7.34
C ASN A 66 7.89 -1.97 -8.27
N VAL A 67 6.84 -2.65 -7.87
CA VAL A 67 5.61 -2.74 -8.68
C VAL A 67 4.99 -1.36 -8.88
N MET A 68 4.98 -0.53 -7.84
CA MET A 68 4.47 0.84 -7.94
C MET A 68 5.32 1.68 -8.91
N ILE A 69 6.64 1.54 -8.85
CA ILE A 69 7.56 2.22 -9.76
C ILE A 69 7.32 1.76 -11.20
N GLU A 70 7.22 0.46 -11.41
CA GLU A 70 7.00 -0.12 -12.75
C GLU A 70 5.69 0.35 -13.37
N GLU A 71 4.62 0.40 -12.59
CA GLU A 71 3.33 0.90 -13.08
C GLU A 71 3.41 2.40 -13.43
N TRP A 72 4.11 3.17 -12.60
CA TRP A 72 4.33 4.60 -12.85
C TRP A 72 5.03 4.83 -14.19
N VAL A 73 6.10 4.07 -14.44
CA VAL A 73 6.86 4.14 -15.69
C VAL A 73 5.99 3.67 -16.87
N ALA A 74 5.24 2.59 -16.67
CA ALA A 74 4.38 2.04 -17.72
C ALA A 74 3.30 3.03 -18.17
N ARG A 75 2.86 3.92 -17.27
CA ARG A 75 1.90 4.98 -17.61
C ARG A 75 2.55 6.18 -18.31
N GLY A 76 3.88 6.19 -18.48
CA GLY A 76 4.60 7.24 -19.18
C GLY A 76 5.02 8.42 -18.32
N TYR A 77 4.94 8.30 -17.00
CA TYR A 77 5.37 9.38 -16.10
C TYR A 77 6.88 9.34 -15.85
N ASN A 78 7.45 10.51 -15.59
CA ASN A 78 8.87 10.63 -15.27
C ASN A 78 9.19 9.97 -13.94
N ASN A 79 10.25 9.18 -13.89
CA ASN A 79 10.68 8.49 -12.71
C ASN A 79 12.20 8.59 -12.55
N THR A 80 12.63 9.00 -11.36
CA THR A 80 14.05 9.04 -10.99
C THR A 80 14.43 8.00 -9.95
N MET A 81 13.45 7.22 -9.47
CA MET A 81 13.71 6.19 -8.47
C MET A 81 14.20 4.91 -9.13
N GLN A 82 15.19 4.27 -8.50
CA GLN A 82 15.70 2.98 -8.95
C GLN A 82 14.89 1.86 -8.34
N LEU A 83 14.74 0.77 -9.10
CA LEU A 83 14.15 -0.44 -8.56
C LEU A 83 15.09 -1.05 -7.51
N TYR A 84 14.49 -1.62 -6.49
CA TYR A 84 15.25 -2.33 -5.46
C TYR A 84 15.71 -3.69 -5.97
N ASP A 85 16.96 -4.03 -5.69
CA ASP A 85 17.45 -5.40 -5.85
C ASP A 85 16.96 -6.21 -4.66
N ILE A 86 16.33 -7.34 -4.93
CA ILE A 86 15.81 -8.22 -3.89
C ILE A 86 16.68 -9.46 -3.82
N GLU A 87 17.37 -9.63 -2.70
CA GLU A 87 18.19 -10.80 -2.44
C GLU A 87 17.43 -11.79 -1.56
N GLY A 88 17.41 -13.05 -2.00
CA GLY A 88 16.73 -14.09 -1.28
C GLY A 88 15.23 -14.16 -1.59
N PRO A 89 14.51 -15.05 -0.90
CA PRO A 89 13.10 -15.28 -1.19
C PRO A 89 12.23 -14.11 -0.73
N ILE A 90 11.11 -13.92 -1.41
CA ILE A 90 10.08 -12.98 -0.97
C ILE A 90 9.12 -13.74 -0.07
N VAL A 91 9.10 -13.37 1.20
CA VAL A 91 8.14 -13.90 2.17
C VAL A 91 7.01 -12.88 2.27
N TYR A 92 5.82 -13.29 1.85
CA TYR A 92 4.67 -12.40 1.88
C TYR A 92 4.08 -12.32 3.29
N PRO A 93 3.58 -11.13 3.69
CA PRO A 93 3.00 -10.97 5.02
C PRO A 93 1.81 -11.89 5.26
N GLN A 94 1.64 -12.33 6.52
CA GLN A 94 0.52 -13.17 6.91
C GLN A 94 -0.83 -12.51 6.66
N TRP A 95 -0.90 -11.18 6.82
CA TRP A 95 -2.13 -10.42 6.66
C TRP A 95 -2.50 -10.21 5.18
N LEU A 96 -1.60 -10.51 4.26
CA LEU A 96 -1.89 -10.34 2.83
C LEU A 96 -2.96 -11.35 2.42
N GLY A 97 -4.07 -10.86 1.92
CA GLY A 97 -5.24 -11.67 1.59
C GLY A 97 -6.35 -11.64 2.64
N TYR A 98 -6.14 -10.95 3.78
CA TYR A 98 -7.22 -10.78 4.74
C TYR A 98 -8.31 -9.89 4.13
N PRO A 99 -9.56 -10.42 3.99
CA PRO A 99 -10.62 -9.64 3.34
C PRO A 99 -10.89 -8.29 4.00
N GLU A 100 -10.87 -8.23 5.32
CA GLU A 100 -11.12 -7.01 6.08
C GLU A 100 -10.04 -5.94 5.85
N LEU A 101 -8.80 -6.35 5.63
CA LEU A 101 -7.72 -5.40 5.33
C LEU A 101 -7.94 -4.77 3.96
N HIS A 102 -8.12 -5.59 2.95
CA HIS A 102 -8.27 -5.10 1.58
C HIS A 102 -9.55 -4.27 1.42
N LYS A 103 -10.63 -4.68 2.10
CA LYS A 103 -11.87 -3.92 2.08
C LYS A 103 -11.69 -2.53 2.72
N SER A 104 -10.97 -2.45 3.83
CA SER A 104 -10.71 -1.15 4.47
C SER A 104 -9.92 -0.22 3.55
N HIS A 105 -8.98 -0.76 2.78
CA HIS A 105 -8.23 0.03 1.80
C HIS A 105 -9.11 0.49 0.65
N ARG A 106 -9.99 -0.36 0.14
CA ARG A 106 -10.95 0.03 -0.91
C ARG A 106 -11.88 1.14 -0.41
N MET A 107 -12.41 1.00 0.81
CA MET A 107 -13.27 2.01 1.39
C MET A 107 -12.55 3.35 1.57
N ASN A 108 -11.29 3.30 2.00
CA ASN A 108 -10.50 4.51 2.14
C ASN A 108 -10.22 5.19 0.80
N LEU A 109 -9.96 4.42 -0.26
CA LEU A 109 -9.79 4.96 -1.60
C LEU A 109 -11.09 5.57 -2.13
N LEU A 110 -12.23 4.90 -1.93
CA LEU A 110 -13.54 5.45 -2.29
C LEU A 110 -13.80 6.77 -1.60
N ARG A 111 -13.44 6.88 -0.33
CA ARG A 111 -13.58 8.11 0.47
C ARG A 111 -12.75 9.25 -0.11
N LYS A 112 -11.55 8.94 -0.63
CA LYS A 112 -10.62 9.93 -1.17
C LYS A 112 -11.01 10.41 -2.57
N ASP A 113 -11.52 9.50 -3.41
CA ASP A 113 -11.91 9.83 -4.79
C ASP A 113 -13.00 8.86 -5.25
N TYR A 114 -14.21 9.12 -4.80
CA TYR A 114 -15.35 8.26 -5.06
C TYR A 114 -15.59 8.06 -6.55
N ASP A 115 -15.59 9.14 -7.33
CA ASP A 115 -15.91 9.07 -8.76
C ASP A 115 -14.94 8.22 -9.54
N TYR A 116 -13.66 8.24 -9.18
CA TYR A 116 -12.65 7.40 -9.82
C TYR A 116 -12.78 5.94 -9.36
N TYR A 117 -12.88 5.70 -8.05
CA TYR A 117 -12.79 4.34 -7.51
C TYR A 117 -14.09 3.56 -7.61
N LYS A 118 -15.24 4.21 -7.77
CA LYS A 118 -16.52 3.49 -7.92
C LYS A 118 -16.51 2.56 -9.14
N GLN A 119 -15.74 2.88 -10.16
CA GLN A 119 -15.61 2.05 -11.36
C GLN A 119 -14.85 0.75 -11.10
N HIS A 120 -13.94 0.78 -10.13
CA HIS A 120 -13.11 -0.35 -9.78
C HIS A 120 -13.69 -1.20 -8.65
N PHE A 121 -14.53 -0.60 -7.82
CA PHE A 121 -15.06 -1.24 -6.61
C PHE A 121 -16.60 -1.17 -6.58
N ASP A 122 -17.27 -1.65 -7.63
CA ASP A 122 -18.71 -1.55 -7.76
C ASP A 122 -19.47 -2.00 -6.52
N GLY A 123 -19.14 -3.19 -5.99
CA GLY A 123 -19.84 -3.74 -4.84
C GLY A 123 -19.69 -2.85 -3.60
N ASP A 124 -18.48 -2.37 -3.35
CA ASP A 124 -18.19 -1.51 -2.20
C ASP A 124 -18.80 -0.12 -2.37
N ALA A 125 -18.83 0.39 -3.61
CA ALA A 125 -19.37 1.72 -3.91
C ALA A 125 -20.89 1.78 -3.74
N GLN A 126 -21.58 0.64 -3.78
CA GLN A 126 -23.03 0.56 -3.53
C GLN A 126 -23.37 0.67 -2.05
N THR A 127 -22.37 0.58 -1.16
CA THR A 127 -22.58 0.84 0.26
C THR A 127 -22.93 2.31 0.44
N ASP A 128 -23.76 2.65 1.44
CA ASP A 128 -24.12 4.03 1.64
C ASP A 128 -22.91 4.91 1.97
N LEU A 129 -22.99 6.19 1.60
CA LEU A 129 -21.85 7.10 1.70
C LEU A 129 -21.39 7.31 3.15
N THR A 130 -22.32 7.25 4.11
CA THR A 130 -21.98 7.39 5.53
C THR A 130 -21.10 6.23 5.99
N THR A 131 -21.47 5.01 5.59
CA THR A 131 -20.67 3.81 5.92
C THR A 131 -19.28 3.91 5.30
N ILE A 132 -19.18 4.34 4.05
CA ILE A 132 -17.89 4.52 3.36
C ILE A 132 -17.05 5.54 4.13
N GLU A 133 -17.64 6.69 4.48
CA GLU A 133 -16.91 7.77 5.14
C GLU A 133 -16.42 7.40 6.54
N GLU A 134 -17.20 6.62 7.26
CA GLU A 134 -16.90 6.23 8.63
C GLU A 134 -16.21 4.87 8.74
N TYR A 135 -15.94 4.20 7.62
CA TYR A 135 -15.38 2.84 7.64
C TYR A 135 -14.02 2.85 8.35
N PRO A 136 -13.85 2.02 9.39
CA PRO A 136 -12.61 2.03 10.16
C PRO A 136 -11.45 1.45 9.36
N TYR A 137 -10.26 1.97 9.61
CA TYR A 137 -9.04 1.44 9.07
C TYR A 137 -8.69 0.14 9.76
N TYR A 138 -8.43 -0.91 8.99
CA TYR A 138 -7.92 -2.16 9.54
C TYR A 138 -6.40 -2.14 9.52
N TRP A 139 -5.79 -2.28 10.70
CA TRP A 139 -4.36 -2.46 10.83
C TRP A 139 -4.09 -3.87 11.33
N PRO A 140 -3.24 -4.68 10.64
CA PRO A 140 -2.90 -6.00 11.13
C PRO A 140 -2.17 -5.88 12.47
N GLU A 141 -2.37 -6.87 13.34
CA GLU A 141 -1.63 -6.91 14.58
C GLU A 141 -0.15 -7.15 14.31
N GLU A 142 0.68 -6.63 15.21
CA GLU A 142 2.12 -6.80 15.12
C GLU A 142 2.48 -8.28 15.18
N LYS A 143 3.44 -8.68 14.34
CA LYS A 143 3.91 -10.06 14.32
C LYS A 143 4.76 -10.32 15.58
N GLU A 144 4.34 -11.28 16.37
CA GLU A 144 5.10 -11.71 17.54
C GLU A 144 6.22 -12.69 17.15
#